data_99679860b064f7d4db56294e5697eda4
#
_entry.id   99679860b064f7d4db56294e5697eda4
#
_cell.length_a   1.000
_cell.length_b   1.000
_cell.length_c   1.000
_cell.angle_alpha   90.00
_cell.angle_beta   90.00
_cell.angle_gamma   90.00
#
_symmetry.space_group_name_H-M   'P 1'
#
loop_
_entity.id
_entity.type
_entity.pdbx_description
1 polymer ?
#
loop_
_entity_poly.entity_id
_entity_poly.type
_entity_poly.pdbx_seq_one_letter_code
_entity_poly.pdbx_strand_id
1 'polypeptide(L)'
;MPQSMPRILFISGSDANWLWLSDAVGDRFMLVRESGTFSEITKRVGLVSPSMAVVDYSPQLGLDASLVVKELRELAPDLPVVAMGSKDSTEDVVNALRSGVKDFLSLDSSAGEVTKILTGVVEKAPKQNNERKGYALVVLGGRQGVGSTTLAVNLAVQLAKQNKDS
;
A
#
# COMPACT_ATOMS: atom_id res chain seq x y z
N MET A 1 -13.32 -18.94 0.89
CA MET A 1 -13.43 -17.47 0.91
C MET A 1 -12.70 -16.93 -0.30
N PRO A 2 -13.26 -16.10 -1.17
CA PRO A 2 -12.52 -15.52 -2.26
C PRO A 2 -11.39 -14.68 -1.66
N GLN A 3 -10.15 -15.02 -1.97
CA GLN A 3 -9.00 -14.18 -1.60
C GLN A 3 -9.17 -12.87 -2.34
N SER A 4 -9.26 -11.76 -1.59
CA SER A 4 -9.32 -10.44 -2.20
C SER A 4 -8.07 -10.24 -3.05
N MET A 5 -8.23 -9.78 -4.28
CA MET A 5 -7.14 -9.48 -5.20
C MET A 5 -6.11 -8.58 -4.50
N PRO A 6 -4.80 -8.93 -4.49
CA PRO A 6 -3.79 -8.11 -3.86
C PRO A 6 -3.70 -6.73 -4.53
N ARG A 7 -3.59 -5.69 -3.71
CA ARG A 7 -3.52 -4.30 -4.19
C ARG A 7 -2.06 -3.85 -4.22
N ILE A 8 -1.66 -3.28 -5.34
CA ILE A 8 -0.35 -2.66 -5.52
C ILE A 8 -0.53 -1.15 -5.58
N LEU A 9 0.13 -0.43 -4.68
CA LEU A 9 0.28 1.01 -4.79
C LEU A 9 1.48 1.31 -5.69
N PHE A 10 1.22 1.78 -6.91
CA PHE A 10 2.25 2.14 -7.87
C PHE A 10 2.53 3.63 -7.83
N ILE A 11 3.73 4.00 -7.43
CA ILE A 11 4.18 5.38 -7.25
C ILE A 11 5.06 5.74 -8.43
N SER A 12 4.49 6.46 -9.40
CA SER A 12 5.15 6.84 -10.65
C SER A 12 4.50 8.05 -11.30
N GLY A 13 5.31 8.94 -11.86
CA GLY A 13 4.87 10.03 -12.74
C GLY A 13 4.78 9.64 -14.22
N SER A 14 5.21 8.44 -14.60
CA SER A 14 5.28 7.98 -16.00
C SER A 14 4.02 7.22 -16.42
N ASP A 15 3.33 7.72 -17.47
CA ASP A 15 2.20 7.01 -18.05
C ASP A 15 2.64 5.75 -18.80
N ALA A 16 3.82 5.76 -19.40
CA ALA A 16 4.39 4.60 -20.09
C ALA A 16 4.65 3.46 -19.11
N ASN A 17 5.25 3.76 -17.94
CA ASN A 17 5.55 2.78 -16.91
C ASN A 17 4.27 2.26 -16.25
N TRP A 18 3.24 3.10 -16.12
CA TRP A 18 1.91 2.68 -15.67
C TRP A 18 1.30 1.64 -16.63
N LEU A 19 1.28 1.94 -17.93
CA LEU A 19 0.73 1.03 -18.95
C LEU A 19 1.52 -0.28 -18.98
N TRP A 20 2.86 -0.20 -18.95
CA TRP A 20 3.73 -1.37 -18.93
C TRP A 20 3.44 -2.29 -17.74
N LEU A 21 3.36 -1.73 -16.52
CA LEU A 21 3.09 -2.53 -15.32
C LEU A 21 1.66 -3.09 -15.34
N SER A 22 0.68 -2.28 -15.77
CA SER A 22 -0.72 -2.70 -15.86
C SER A 22 -0.90 -3.89 -16.81
N ASP A 23 -0.25 -3.85 -17.96
CA ASP A 23 -0.25 -4.95 -18.93
C ASP A 23 0.44 -6.20 -18.36
N ALA A 24 1.59 -6.03 -17.70
CA ALA A 24 2.37 -7.12 -17.13
C ALA A 24 1.64 -7.87 -16.01
N VAL A 25 0.87 -7.17 -15.17
CA VAL A 25 0.16 -7.81 -14.03
C VAL A 25 -1.23 -8.32 -14.38
N GLY A 26 -1.88 -7.75 -15.42
CA GLY A 26 -3.22 -8.13 -15.87
C GLY A 26 -4.23 -8.14 -14.71
N ASP A 27 -5.10 -9.14 -14.67
CA ASP A 27 -6.17 -9.28 -13.67
C ASP A 27 -5.70 -9.92 -12.34
N ARG A 28 -4.40 -10.13 -12.16
CA ARG A 28 -3.87 -10.78 -10.94
C ARG A 28 -3.72 -9.84 -9.77
N PHE A 29 -3.56 -8.56 -10.05
CA PHE A 29 -3.33 -7.52 -9.05
C PHE A 29 -4.20 -6.30 -9.37
N MET A 30 -4.70 -5.66 -8.32
CA MET A 30 -5.35 -4.37 -8.43
C MET A 30 -4.31 -3.27 -8.32
N LEU A 31 -4.05 -2.54 -9.43
CA LEU A 31 -3.13 -1.40 -9.41
C LEU A 31 -3.86 -0.13 -8.98
N VAL A 32 -3.23 0.61 -8.08
CA VAL A 32 -3.63 1.97 -7.70
C VAL A 32 -2.45 2.89 -7.93
N ARG A 33 -2.58 3.89 -8.80
CA ARG A 33 -1.52 4.85 -9.09
C ARG A 33 -1.53 6.01 -8.12
N GLU A 34 -0.34 6.47 -7.78
CA GLU A 34 -0.09 7.73 -7.10
C GLU A 34 1.14 8.41 -7.71
N SER A 35 1.05 9.71 -7.95
CA SER A 35 2.15 10.50 -8.54
C SER A 35 2.34 11.85 -7.85
N GLY A 36 1.70 12.02 -6.70
CA GLY A 36 1.68 13.27 -5.95
C GLY A 36 2.82 13.42 -4.94
N THR A 37 2.61 14.33 -4.01
CA THR A 37 3.50 14.63 -2.90
C THR A 37 3.57 13.50 -1.89
N PHE A 38 4.57 13.51 -0.99
CA PHE A 38 4.64 12.57 0.14
C PHE A 38 3.35 12.52 0.97
N SER A 39 2.72 13.67 1.20
CA SER A 39 1.46 13.72 1.94
C SER A 39 0.33 12.97 1.23
N GLU A 40 0.27 13.03 -0.08
CA GLU A 40 -0.72 12.30 -0.89
C GLU A 40 -0.43 10.81 -0.90
N ILE A 41 0.85 10.42 -1.06
CA ILE A 41 1.29 9.03 -0.96
C ILE A 41 0.92 8.44 0.41
N THR A 42 1.21 9.14 1.50
CA THR A 42 0.87 8.72 2.87
C THR A 42 -0.63 8.51 3.06
N LYS A 43 -1.45 9.47 2.60
CA LYS A 43 -2.92 9.34 2.63
C LYS A 43 -3.39 8.15 1.82
N ARG A 44 -2.81 7.94 0.64
CA ARG A 44 -3.16 6.84 -0.25
C ARG A 44 -2.86 5.47 0.37
N VAL A 45 -1.72 5.31 1.02
CA VAL A 45 -1.38 4.08 1.77
C VAL A 45 -2.45 3.75 2.80
N GLY A 46 -2.89 4.75 3.58
CA GLY A 46 -3.93 4.57 4.59
C GLY A 46 -5.31 4.20 4.02
N LEU A 47 -5.68 4.81 2.88
CA LEU A 47 -6.99 4.57 2.24
C LEU A 47 -7.05 3.23 1.49
N VAL A 48 -5.99 2.89 0.78
CA VAL A 48 -5.96 1.72 -0.11
C VAL A 48 -5.62 0.45 0.66
N SER A 49 -4.86 0.56 1.76
CA SER A 49 -4.28 -0.58 2.49
C SER A 49 -3.62 -1.56 1.50
N PRO A 50 -2.57 -1.14 0.78
CA PRO A 50 -1.97 -1.95 -0.28
C PRO A 50 -1.25 -3.16 0.30
N SER A 51 -1.20 -4.26 -0.46
CA SER A 51 -0.42 -5.46 -0.12
C SER A 51 1.07 -5.27 -0.39
N MET A 52 1.43 -4.33 -1.27
CA MET A 52 2.80 -3.88 -1.55
C MET A 52 2.78 -2.51 -2.21
N ALA A 53 3.94 -1.84 -2.22
CA ALA A 53 4.19 -0.67 -3.05
C ALA A 53 5.24 -0.98 -4.11
N VAL A 54 5.08 -0.40 -5.30
CA VAL A 54 6.08 -0.36 -6.37
C VAL A 54 6.47 1.09 -6.58
N VAL A 55 7.75 1.42 -6.43
CA VAL A 55 8.28 2.78 -6.59
C VAL A 55 9.11 2.85 -7.86
N ASP A 56 8.74 3.76 -8.73
CA ASP A 56 9.42 4.02 -9.99
C ASP A 56 10.64 4.94 -9.76
N TYR A 57 11.82 4.44 -10.13
CA TYR A 57 13.09 5.16 -10.05
C TYR A 57 13.38 6.01 -11.29
N SER A 58 12.41 6.13 -12.21
CA SER A 58 12.56 7.01 -13.36
C SER A 58 12.48 8.50 -12.97
N PRO A 59 13.13 9.39 -13.73
CA PRO A 59 13.12 10.84 -13.46
C PRO A 59 11.70 11.45 -13.46
N GLN A 60 10.74 10.80 -14.11
CA GLN A 60 9.36 11.24 -14.22
C GLN A 60 8.59 11.17 -12.90
N LEU A 61 9.13 10.52 -11.86
CA LEU A 61 8.51 10.54 -10.54
C LEU A 61 8.45 11.95 -9.94
N GLY A 62 9.45 12.80 -10.25
CA GLY A 62 9.52 14.16 -9.72
C GLY A 62 9.86 14.25 -8.22
N LEU A 63 10.09 13.11 -7.57
CA LEU A 63 10.54 12.96 -6.18
C LEU A 63 11.80 12.08 -6.15
N ASP A 64 12.57 12.19 -5.09
CA ASP A 64 13.65 11.23 -4.82
C ASP A 64 13.02 9.87 -4.43
N ALA A 65 13.14 8.88 -5.33
CA ALA A 65 12.58 7.55 -5.15
C ALA A 65 13.13 6.84 -3.90
N SER A 66 14.41 7.03 -3.57
CA SER A 66 15.02 6.45 -2.38
C SER A 66 14.45 7.05 -1.09
N LEU A 67 14.15 8.34 -1.11
CA LEU A 67 13.48 9.02 0.00
C LEU A 67 12.02 8.54 0.12
N VAL A 68 11.30 8.37 -0.99
CA VAL A 68 9.94 7.78 -0.98
C VAL A 68 9.96 6.40 -0.33
N VAL A 69 10.89 5.55 -0.69
CA VAL A 69 11.02 4.20 -0.09
C VAL A 69 11.29 4.29 1.40
N LYS A 70 12.19 5.18 1.83
CA LYS A 70 12.51 5.38 3.24
C LYS A 70 11.30 5.80 4.05
N GLU A 71 10.57 6.81 3.60
CA GLU A 71 9.35 7.30 4.22
C GLU A 71 8.25 6.22 4.29
N LEU A 72 8.06 5.44 3.21
CA LEU A 72 7.12 4.33 3.21
C LEU A 72 7.47 3.27 4.26
N ARG A 73 8.75 2.98 4.46
CA ARG A 73 9.20 2.00 5.46
C ARG A 73 9.05 2.51 6.89
N GLU A 74 9.19 3.80 7.11
CA GLU A 74 8.93 4.43 8.42
C GLU A 74 7.43 4.43 8.74
N LEU A 75 6.60 4.76 7.72
CA LEU A 75 5.14 4.81 7.86
C LEU A 75 4.49 3.42 8.01
N ALA A 76 4.94 2.45 7.22
CA ALA A 76 4.37 1.11 7.13
C ALA A 76 5.50 0.07 7.04
N PRO A 77 6.14 -0.30 8.17
CA PRO A 77 7.31 -1.19 8.18
C PRO A 77 7.03 -2.58 7.58
N ASP A 78 5.79 -3.04 7.67
CA ASP A 78 5.34 -4.34 7.16
C ASP A 78 4.96 -4.32 5.67
N LEU A 79 4.86 -3.12 5.07
CA LEU A 79 4.54 -2.97 3.65
C LEU A 79 5.79 -3.29 2.81
N PRO A 80 5.80 -4.37 2.03
CA PRO A 80 6.92 -4.63 1.14
C PRO A 80 6.96 -3.58 0.03
N VAL A 81 8.16 -3.05 -0.22
CA VAL A 81 8.41 -2.10 -1.28
C VAL A 81 9.31 -2.73 -2.32
N VAL A 82 8.94 -2.62 -3.59
CA VAL A 82 9.70 -3.06 -4.76
C VAL A 82 10.06 -1.83 -5.56
N ALA A 83 11.30 -1.76 -6.04
CA ALA A 83 11.73 -0.72 -6.96
C ALA A 83 11.46 -1.13 -8.40
N MET A 84 11.26 -0.15 -9.28
CA MET A 84 11.14 -0.36 -10.72
C MET A 84 12.00 0.65 -11.46
N GLY A 85 12.67 0.21 -12.53
CA GLY A 85 13.52 1.10 -13.34
C GLY A 85 14.25 0.38 -14.45
N SER A 86 15.17 1.10 -15.12
CA SER A 86 16.05 0.52 -16.13
C SER A 86 17.24 -0.20 -15.50
N LYS A 87 17.61 -1.36 -16.04
CA LYS A 87 18.86 -2.06 -15.67
C LYS A 87 20.11 -1.30 -16.09
N ASP A 88 20.00 -0.43 -17.08
CA ASP A 88 21.13 0.33 -17.60
C ASP A 88 21.60 1.40 -16.62
N SER A 89 20.72 1.82 -15.70
CA SER A 89 21.06 2.72 -14.61
C SER A 89 21.56 1.92 -13.39
N THR A 90 22.84 1.59 -13.39
CA THR A 90 23.48 0.92 -12.24
C THR A 90 23.30 1.74 -10.95
N GLU A 91 23.28 3.06 -11.05
CA GLU A 91 23.10 3.95 -9.91
C GLU A 91 21.70 3.79 -9.29
N ASP A 92 20.64 3.73 -10.10
CA ASP A 92 19.27 3.54 -9.61
C ASP A 92 19.12 2.19 -8.93
N VAL A 93 19.67 1.12 -9.51
CA VAL A 93 19.66 -0.21 -8.91
C VAL A 93 20.36 -0.22 -7.55
N VAL A 94 21.56 0.38 -7.45
CA VAL A 94 22.31 0.46 -6.19
C VAL A 94 21.57 1.30 -5.16
N ASN A 95 21.02 2.44 -5.54
CA ASN A 95 20.25 3.32 -4.65
C ASN A 95 18.97 2.63 -4.16
N ALA A 96 18.28 1.92 -5.03
CA ALA A 96 17.11 1.12 -4.66
C ALA A 96 17.47 0.05 -3.61
N LEU A 97 18.50 -0.74 -3.86
CA LEU A 97 18.96 -1.77 -2.91
C LEU A 97 19.36 -1.17 -1.55
N ARG A 98 20.08 -0.05 -1.55
CA ARG A 98 20.48 0.67 -0.33
C ARG A 98 19.30 1.23 0.45
N SER A 99 18.23 1.65 -0.23
CA SER A 99 17.01 2.13 0.43
C SER A 99 16.20 1.01 1.08
N GLY A 100 16.54 -0.25 0.80
CA GLY A 100 16.01 -1.45 1.46
C GLY A 100 14.72 -1.97 0.82
N VAL A 101 14.58 -1.83 -0.49
CA VAL A 101 13.52 -2.50 -1.25
C VAL A 101 13.66 -4.02 -1.18
N LYS A 102 12.57 -4.72 -1.37
CA LYS A 102 12.54 -6.20 -1.33
C LYS A 102 13.02 -6.83 -2.62
N ASP A 103 12.80 -6.13 -3.75
CA ASP A 103 13.22 -6.60 -5.07
C ASP A 103 13.27 -5.42 -6.05
N PHE A 104 13.78 -5.65 -7.25
CA PHE A 104 13.89 -4.66 -8.33
C PHE A 104 13.28 -5.21 -9.62
N LEU A 105 12.28 -4.51 -10.16
CA LEU A 105 11.66 -4.79 -11.45
C LEU A 105 12.37 -4.02 -12.55
N SER A 106 12.94 -4.75 -13.51
CA SER A 106 13.45 -4.11 -14.70
C SER A 106 12.35 -3.90 -15.73
N LEU A 107 12.37 -2.74 -16.39
CA LEU A 107 11.48 -2.45 -17.51
C LEU A 107 11.66 -3.40 -18.71
N ASP A 108 12.81 -4.12 -18.80
CA ASP A 108 13.07 -5.12 -19.82
C ASP A 108 12.54 -6.52 -19.44
N SER A 109 11.99 -6.68 -18.22
CA SER A 109 11.50 -7.97 -17.77
C SER A 109 10.22 -8.37 -18.52
N SER A 110 10.08 -9.66 -18.78
CA SER A 110 8.83 -10.19 -19.33
C SER A 110 7.69 -10.12 -18.32
N ALA A 111 6.45 -10.06 -18.79
CA ALA A 111 5.25 -10.07 -17.94
C ALA A 111 5.23 -11.27 -16.97
N GLY A 112 5.73 -12.44 -17.41
CA GLY A 112 5.83 -13.62 -16.57
C GLY A 112 6.82 -13.46 -15.41
N GLU A 113 7.98 -12.82 -15.65
CA GLU A 113 8.96 -12.52 -14.61
C GLU A 113 8.44 -11.49 -13.61
N VAL A 114 7.83 -10.40 -14.11
CA VAL A 114 7.20 -9.37 -13.26
C VAL A 114 6.16 -9.99 -12.33
N THR A 115 5.24 -10.78 -12.89
CA THR A 115 4.20 -11.46 -12.11
C THR A 115 4.80 -12.41 -11.07
N LYS A 116 5.84 -13.18 -11.43
CA LYS A 116 6.52 -14.10 -10.52
C LYS A 116 7.17 -13.36 -9.35
N ILE A 117 7.88 -12.25 -9.62
CA ILE A 117 8.51 -11.43 -8.57
C ILE A 117 7.44 -10.86 -7.64
N LEU A 118 6.41 -10.21 -8.17
CA LEU A 118 5.37 -9.57 -7.36
C LEU A 118 4.59 -10.59 -6.52
N THR A 119 4.23 -11.74 -7.09
CA THR A 119 3.59 -12.83 -6.34
C THR A 119 4.48 -13.33 -5.21
N GLY A 120 5.77 -13.56 -5.48
CA GLY A 120 6.72 -14.00 -4.46
C GLY A 120 6.92 -12.99 -3.33
N VAL A 121 6.83 -11.68 -3.61
CA VAL A 121 6.90 -10.63 -2.60
C VAL A 121 5.64 -10.62 -1.73
N VAL A 122 4.45 -10.73 -2.33
CA VAL A 122 3.18 -10.79 -1.56
C VAL A 122 3.10 -12.04 -0.68
N GLU A 123 3.52 -13.20 -1.20
CA GLU A 123 3.48 -14.46 -0.44
C GLU A 123 4.43 -14.47 0.76
N LYS A 124 5.57 -13.80 0.64
CA LYS A 124 6.57 -13.67 1.71
C LYS A 124 6.30 -12.51 2.66
N ALA A 125 5.41 -11.59 2.28
CA ALA A 125 5.02 -10.49 3.15
C ALA A 125 4.40 -11.07 4.44
N PRO A 126 4.70 -10.49 5.61
CA PRO A 126 3.94 -10.80 6.80
C PRO A 126 2.46 -10.60 6.44
N LYS A 127 1.65 -11.64 6.62
CA LYS A 127 0.21 -11.49 6.37
C LYS A 127 -0.22 -10.29 7.17
N GLN A 128 -0.51 -9.19 6.49
CA GLN A 128 -1.21 -8.10 7.14
C GLN A 128 -2.46 -8.76 7.69
N ASN A 129 -2.46 -8.98 9.00
CA ASN A 129 -3.71 -9.22 9.67
C ASN A 129 -4.55 -8.00 9.28
N ASN A 130 -5.48 -8.19 8.37
CA ASN A 130 -6.60 -7.30 8.17
C ASN A 130 -7.49 -7.43 9.42
N GLU A 131 -6.88 -7.32 10.58
CA GLU A 131 -7.59 -6.88 11.76
C GLU A 131 -8.11 -5.51 11.35
N ARG A 132 -9.39 -5.49 10.96
CA ARG A 132 -10.15 -4.26 10.82
C ARG A 132 -9.72 -3.44 12.02
N LYS A 133 -9.00 -2.32 11.80
CA LYS A 133 -8.62 -1.41 12.87
C LYS A 133 -9.92 -1.06 13.56
N GLY A 134 -10.20 -1.75 14.65
CA GLY A 134 -11.38 -1.49 15.44
C GLY A 134 -11.16 -0.12 16.09
N TYR A 135 -12.13 0.77 15.96
CA TYR A 135 -12.11 2.00 16.73
C TYR A 135 -12.63 1.67 18.13
N ALA A 136 -11.83 1.95 19.15
CA ALA A 136 -12.31 1.94 20.51
C ALA A 136 -12.96 3.30 20.81
N LEU A 137 -14.28 3.30 21.01
CA LEU A 137 -15.00 4.48 21.43
C LEU A 137 -15.20 4.42 22.95
N VAL A 138 -14.64 5.39 23.68
CA VAL A 138 -14.78 5.48 25.13
C VAL A 138 -15.80 6.59 25.45
N VAL A 139 -16.88 6.20 26.12
CA VAL A 139 -17.91 7.16 26.60
C VAL A 139 -17.64 7.45 28.07
N LEU A 140 -17.22 8.67 28.39
CA LEU A 140 -16.95 9.14 29.74
C LEU A 140 -18.13 9.99 30.26
N GLY A 141 -18.73 9.57 31.34
CA GLY A 141 -19.77 10.36 32.03
C GLY A 141 -19.14 11.23 33.13
N GLY A 142 -19.36 12.54 33.09
CA GLY A 142 -18.84 13.50 34.09
C GLY A 142 -19.55 13.46 35.44
N ARG A 143 -20.73 12.80 35.57
CA ARG A 143 -21.52 12.64 36.80
C ARG A 143 -22.28 11.33 36.77
N GLN A 144 -22.61 10.80 37.94
CA GLN A 144 -23.56 9.67 38.06
C GLN A 144 -24.93 10.05 37.54
N GLY A 145 -25.57 9.16 36.77
CA GLY A 145 -26.93 9.33 36.27
C GLY A 145 -27.11 10.15 34.99
N VAL A 146 -26.03 10.60 34.32
CA VAL A 146 -26.12 11.37 33.04
C VAL A 146 -26.42 10.51 31.80
N GLY A 147 -26.74 9.21 31.97
CA GLY A 147 -27.14 8.35 30.85
C GLY A 147 -25.98 7.84 29.97
N SER A 148 -24.74 7.93 30.41
CA SER A 148 -23.57 7.47 29.65
C SER A 148 -23.65 6.00 29.28
N THR A 149 -24.18 5.14 30.16
CA THR A 149 -24.40 3.72 29.87
C THR A 149 -25.43 3.52 28.76
N THR A 150 -26.54 4.24 28.84
CA THR A 150 -27.63 4.21 27.83
C THR A 150 -27.11 4.69 26.47
N LEU A 151 -26.30 5.76 26.45
CA LEU A 151 -25.69 6.29 25.25
C LEU A 151 -24.69 5.27 24.65
N ALA A 152 -23.82 4.67 25.47
CA ALA A 152 -22.84 3.68 25.02
C ALA A 152 -23.52 2.44 24.42
N VAL A 153 -24.58 1.93 25.05
CA VAL A 153 -25.35 0.76 24.56
C VAL A 153 -26.04 1.09 23.24
N ASN A 154 -26.73 2.23 23.14
CA ASN A 154 -27.41 2.63 21.91
C ASN A 154 -26.44 2.86 20.77
N LEU A 155 -25.26 3.46 21.02
CA LEU A 155 -24.22 3.67 20.03
C LEU A 155 -23.64 2.33 19.55
N ALA A 156 -23.36 1.40 20.47
CA ALA A 156 -22.87 0.07 20.11
C ALA A 156 -23.87 -0.70 19.24
N VAL A 157 -25.17 -0.62 19.55
CA VAL A 157 -26.23 -1.26 18.74
C VAL A 157 -26.32 -0.64 17.35
N GLN A 158 -26.21 0.68 17.23
CA GLN A 158 -26.26 1.37 15.93
C GLN A 158 -25.02 1.01 15.06
N LEU A 159 -23.83 1.01 15.65
CA LEU A 159 -22.61 0.63 14.95
C LEU A 159 -22.63 -0.85 14.51
N ALA A 160 -23.17 -1.74 15.35
CA ALA A 160 -23.32 -3.16 14.98
C ALA A 160 -24.32 -3.38 13.83
N LYS A 161 -25.37 -2.58 13.71
CA LYS A 161 -26.31 -2.63 12.58
C LYS A 161 -25.65 -2.15 11.29
N GLN A 162 -24.93 -1.02 11.32
CA GLN A 162 -24.23 -0.50 10.13
C GLN A 162 -23.17 -1.47 9.58
N ASN A 163 -22.50 -2.25 10.44
CA ASN A 163 -21.51 -3.24 10.02
C ASN A 163 -22.09 -4.56 9.49
N LYS A 164 -23.40 -4.78 9.61
CA LYS A 164 -24.08 -5.96 9.01
C LYS A 164 -24.53 -5.71 7.57
N ASP A 165 -24.65 -4.47 7.16
CA ASP A 165 -25.14 -4.06 5.84
C ASP A 165 -23.99 -3.63 4.89
N SER A 166 -22.70 -3.96 5.23
CA SER A 166 -21.50 -3.64 4.43
C SER A 166 -20.79 -4.89 3.96
#